data_0bd033acf92a2568d099e567768c965d
#
_entry.id   0bd033acf92a2568d099e567768c965d
#
_cell.length_a   1.000
_cell.length_b   1.000
_cell.length_c   1.000
_cell.angle_alpha   90.00
_cell.angle_beta   90.00
_cell.angle_gamma   90.00
#
_symmetry.space_group_name_H-M   'P 1'
#
loop_
_entity.id
_entity.type
_entity.pdbx_description
1 polymer ?
#
loop_
_entity_poly.entity_id
_entity_poly.type
_entity_poly.pdbx_seq_one_letter_code
_entity_poly.pdbx_strand_id
1 'polypeptide(L)'
;MAHKLLFCKGSYYDMGLNQGESLGYEIRQNLIAFWEVLKTLGYDKNEVLEQGIKSESLYEQSRVGEIAGIADGARIGYPEMLTYNIFHDVAFPEECTVMMAVGSTGATGDTVFMKNSDKVGSDTYTGENTYKNKEVNVVVVLEPEDGNKVIGVAAAGVTAIKMGLSDRGVAAGTNISRTVELAKRGVEKDSIKIKALDRAALIRDGLIKGNNALEAAQIVMPGLLENPMSTPGNMEFADAREGVIIEGSYKELAMEIVRDDIAARSNRFVLLKELARDDDLSSICRYIRCHQLLEEIKGEVTMDKMIEFSMDHVNGPGPNSICRHGTHFSEETSLSAAVMEINGREPEKSRIAIALGKPCHAWKDKEAHIICDMTIGPKDLAEGLRNGEAWKKFYTEEPNIRD
;
A
#
# COMPACT_ATOMS: atom_id res chain seq x y z
N MET A 1 -2.18 -20.63 -1.84
CA MET A 1 -1.48 -20.36 -0.57
C MET A 1 -2.45 -19.59 0.29
N ALA A 2 -2.82 -20.11 1.46
CA ALA A 2 -3.75 -19.41 2.35
C ALA A 2 -3.13 -18.06 2.73
N HIS A 3 -3.83 -16.97 2.46
CA HIS A 3 -3.38 -15.63 2.79
C HIS A 3 -3.33 -15.47 4.31
N LYS A 4 -2.25 -14.91 4.80
CA LYS A 4 -2.12 -14.67 6.24
C LYS A 4 -2.80 -13.36 6.57
N LEU A 5 -3.87 -13.46 7.34
CA LEU A 5 -4.46 -12.34 8.04
C LEU A 5 -3.83 -12.31 9.44
N LEU A 6 -3.18 -11.20 9.74
CA LEU A 6 -2.47 -10.99 11.00
C LEU A 6 -3.25 -9.98 11.85
N PHE A 7 -3.52 -10.34 13.08
CA PHE A 7 -4.14 -9.45 14.06
C PHE A 7 -3.12 -9.01 15.09
N CYS A 8 -2.82 -7.72 15.13
CA CYS A 8 -1.86 -7.11 16.06
C CYS A 8 -2.59 -6.13 16.97
N LYS A 9 -2.53 -6.35 18.29
CA LYS A 9 -3.18 -5.52 19.30
C LYS A 9 -2.25 -5.26 20.47
N GLY A 10 -2.37 -4.07 21.07
CA GLY A 10 -1.67 -3.69 22.29
C GLY A 10 -0.68 -2.56 22.07
N SER A 11 0.40 -2.54 22.84
CA SER A 11 1.50 -1.60 22.62
C SER A 11 2.15 -1.82 21.26
N TYR A 12 2.84 -0.83 20.74
CA TYR A 12 3.54 -0.97 19.45
C TYR A 12 4.56 -2.11 19.50
N TYR A 13 5.28 -2.27 20.62
CA TYR A 13 6.19 -3.40 20.79
C TYR A 13 5.45 -4.75 20.73
N ASP A 14 4.30 -4.89 21.43
CA ASP A 14 3.52 -6.14 21.43
C ASP A 14 2.96 -6.45 20.04
N MET A 15 2.52 -5.43 19.30
CA MET A 15 2.08 -5.60 17.90
C MET A 15 3.23 -6.10 17.04
N GLY A 16 4.42 -5.54 17.19
CA GLY A 16 5.62 -5.98 16.50
C GLY A 16 6.03 -7.40 16.87
N LEU A 17 6.04 -7.72 18.18
CA LEU A 17 6.36 -9.07 18.67
C LEU A 17 5.41 -10.12 18.08
N ASN A 18 4.12 -9.83 18.08
CA ASN A 18 3.10 -10.71 17.48
C ASN A 18 3.35 -10.91 15.97
N GLN A 19 3.68 -9.86 15.23
CA GLN A 19 4.04 -9.96 13.82
C GLN A 19 5.28 -10.85 13.62
N GLY A 20 6.33 -10.61 14.40
CA GLY A 20 7.59 -11.35 14.33
C GLY A 20 7.42 -12.85 14.61
N GLU A 21 6.67 -13.20 15.68
CA GLU A 21 6.38 -14.59 16.04
C GLU A 21 5.52 -15.29 14.99
N SER A 22 4.50 -14.59 14.47
CA SER A 22 3.53 -15.16 13.52
C SER A 22 4.09 -15.32 12.12
N LEU A 23 4.96 -14.42 11.67
CA LEU A 23 5.44 -14.30 10.30
C LEU A 23 6.97 -14.50 10.16
N GLY A 24 7.63 -15.08 11.16
CA GLY A 24 9.10 -15.19 11.16
C GLY A 24 9.70 -15.89 9.93
N TYR A 25 8.97 -16.80 9.29
CA TYR A 25 9.40 -17.43 8.03
C TYR A 25 9.30 -16.43 6.86
N GLU A 26 8.18 -15.78 6.69
CA GLU A 26 7.90 -14.81 5.63
C GLU A 26 8.82 -13.60 5.72
N ILE A 27 9.09 -13.12 6.94
CA ILE A 27 10.03 -12.03 7.20
C ILE A 27 11.42 -12.40 6.71
N ARG A 28 11.89 -13.61 7.02
CA ARG A 28 13.20 -14.08 6.52
C ARG A 28 13.25 -14.19 5.00
N GLN A 29 12.16 -14.64 4.35
CA GLN A 29 12.08 -14.67 2.89
C GLN A 29 12.19 -13.26 2.30
N ASN A 30 11.47 -12.28 2.87
CA ASN A 30 11.53 -10.89 2.44
C ASN A 30 12.93 -10.29 2.66
N LEU A 31 13.59 -10.59 3.77
CA LEU A 31 14.96 -10.12 4.05
C LEU A 31 15.99 -10.69 3.06
N ILE A 32 15.87 -11.97 2.71
CA ILE A 32 16.74 -12.57 1.68
C ILE A 32 16.55 -11.82 0.36
N ALA A 33 15.30 -11.63 -0.08
CA ALA A 33 15.01 -10.88 -1.29
C ALA A 33 15.51 -9.42 -1.22
N PHE A 34 15.36 -8.77 -0.07
CA PHE A 34 15.82 -7.40 0.18
C PHE A 34 17.34 -7.27 -0.02
N TRP A 35 18.13 -8.13 0.61
CA TRP A 35 19.59 -8.08 0.49
C TRP A 35 20.07 -8.42 -0.91
N GLU A 36 19.42 -9.37 -1.60
CA GLU A 36 19.75 -9.70 -2.98
C GLU A 36 19.47 -8.54 -3.94
N VAL A 37 18.35 -7.85 -3.76
CA VAL A 37 18.02 -6.66 -4.56
C VAL A 37 19.04 -5.55 -4.32
N LEU A 38 19.36 -5.22 -3.08
CA LEU A 38 20.35 -4.17 -2.76
C LEU A 38 21.73 -4.51 -3.32
N LYS A 39 22.16 -5.78 -3.20
CA LYS A 39 23.40 -6.25 -3.82
C LYS A 39 23.38 -6.08 -5.34
N THR A 40 22.28 -6.43 -6.00
CA THR A 40 22.12 -6.24 -7.46
C THR A 40 22.19 -4.78 -7.86
N LEU A 41 21.71 -3.87 -6.99
CA LEU A 41 21.81 -2.42 -7.16
C LEU A 41 23.23 -1.87 -6.84
N GLY A 42 24.15 -2.73 -6.40
CA GLY A 42 25.54 -2.38 -6.12
C GLY A 42 25.79 -1.80 -4.73
N TYR A 43 24.89 -1.99 -3.78
CA TYR A 43 25.06 -1.52 -2.40
C TYR A 43 25.84 -2.53 -1.54
N ASP A 44 26.75 -2.01 -0.69
CA ASP A 44 27.43 -2.79 0.33
C ASP A 44 26.54 -2.97 1.57
N LYS A 45 26.44 -4.21 2.07
CA LYS A 45 25.57 -4.55 3.21
C LYS A 45 25.93 -3.76 4.47
N ASN A 46 27.22 -3.58 4.77
CA ASN A 46 27.65 -2.91 6.00
C ASN A 46 27.37 -1.40 5.92
N GLU A 47 27.59 -0.79 4.76
CA GLU A 47 27.25 0.61 4.54
C GLU A 47 25.74 0.86 4.70
N VAL A 48 24.90 -0.03 4.16
CA VAL A 48 23.43 0.07 4.28
C VAL A 48 22.99 -0.11 5.74
N LEU A 49 23.56 -1.07 6.47
CA LEU A 49 23.29 -1.25 7.91
C LEU A 49 23.69 -0.03 8.73
N GLU A 50 24.86 0.56 8.47
CA GLU A 50 25.30 1.77 9.15
C GLU A 50 24.37 2.96 8.88
N GLN A 51 23.91 3.12 7.64
CA GLN A 51 22.95 4.15 7.29
C GLN A 51 21.56 3.88 7.91
N GLY A 52 21.13 2.63 7.98
CA GLY A 52 19.89 2.24 8.67
C GLY A 52 19.89 2.71 10.12
N ILE A 53 20.96 2.40 10.87
CA ILE A 53 21.12 2.83 12.27
C ILE A 53 21.12 4.35 12.38
N LYS A 54 21.84 5.06 11.51
CA LYS A 54 21.88 6.54 11.53
C LYS A 54 20.51 7.17 11.23
N SER A 55 19.65 6.48 10.51
CA SER A 55 18.32 6.95 10.12
C SER A 55 17.22 6.60 11.11
N GLU A 56 17.53 5.90 12.22
CA GLU A 56 16.55 5.54 13.27
C GLU A 56 15.77 6.76 13.78
N SER A 57 16.47 7.90 13.92
CA SER A 57 15.88 9.16 14.41
C SER A 57 14.78 9.75 13.50
N LEU A 58 14.60 9.22 12.29
CA LEU A 58 13.48 9.58 11.42
C LEU A 58 12.16 8.98 11.90
N TYR A 59 12.21 7.91 12.69
CA TYR A 59 11.03 7.23 13.21
C TYR A 59 10.68 7.71 14.62
N GLU A 60 9.38 7.79 14.89
CA GLU A 60 8.88 7.98 16.25
C GLU A 60 9.23 6.76 17.13
N GLN A 61 9.38 6.98 18.43
CA GLN A 61 9.73 5.94 19.39
C GLN A 61 8.75 4.76 19.41
N SER A 62 7.47 5.02 19.17
CA SER A 62 6.43 3.99 19.01
C SER A 62 6.77 3.03 17.86
N ARG A 63 7.17 3.55 16.70
CA ARG A 63 7.56 2.73 15.55
C ARG A 63 8.88 2.02 15.77
N VAL A 64 9.85 2.67 16.41
CA VAL A 64 11.11 2.03 16.85
C VAL A 64 10.81 0.83 17.76
N GLY A 65 9.89 1.00 18.72
CA GLY A 65 9.42 -0.08 19.58
C GLY A 65 8.78 -1.24 18.82
N GLU A 66 7.95 -0.93 17.82
CA GLU A 66 7.31 -1.96 16.98
C GLU A 66 8.34 -2.74 16.16
N ILE A 67 9.32 -2.06 15.55
CA ILE A 67 10.41 -2.72 14.81
C ILE A 67 11.25 -3.60 15.74
N ALA A 68 11.51 -3.16 16.97
CA ALA A 68 12.19 -3.97 17.98
C ALA A 68 11.38 -5.22 18.33
N GLY A 69 10.07 -5.09 18.52
CA GLY A 69 9.18 -6.25 18.71
C GLY A 69 9.21 -7.24 17.56
N ILE A 70 9.17 -6.75 16.30
CA ILE A 70 9.29 -7.63 15.12
C ILE A 70 10.64 -8.36 15.12
N ALA A 71 11.72 -7.66 15.44
CA ALA A 71 13.07 -8.25 15.50
C ALA A 71 13.14 -9.38 16.53
N ASP A 72 12.64 -9.14 17.73
CA ASP A 72 12.63 -10.11 18.82
C ASP A 72 11.74 -11.32 18.48
N GLY A 73 10.51 -11.10 18.02
CA GLY A 73 9.59 -12.17 17.65
C GLY A 73 10.08 -13.03 16.49
N ALA A 74 10.68 -12.42 15.48
CA ALA A 74 11.26 -13.13 14.35
C ALA A 74 12.64 -13.71 14.63
N ARG A 75 13.26 -13.35 15.78
CA ARG A 75 14.65 -13.71 16.13
C ARG A 75 15.66 -13.25 15.07
N ILE A 76 15.57 -11.98 14.71
CA ILE A 76 16.42 -11.28 13.75
C ILE A 76 17.08 -10.12 14.48
N GLY A 77 18.31 -9.76 14.11
CA GLY A 77 19.00 -8.63 14.73
C GLY A 77 18.24 -7.31 14.50
N TYR A 78 18.04 -6.51 15.56
CA TYR A 78 17.37 -5.21 15.44
C TYR A 78 17.94 -4.29 14.35
N PRO A 79 19.29 -4.14 14.21
CA PRO A 79 19.85 -3.32 13.12
C PRO A 79 19.42 -3.77 11.73
N GLU A 80 19.29 -5.07 11.51
CA GLU A 80 18.87 -5.62 10.22
C GLU A 80 17.37 -5.36 9.97
N MET A 81 16.53 -5.53 10.99
CA MET A 81 15.10 -5.25 10.89
C MET A 81 14.82 -3.76 10.70
N LEU A 82 15.52 -2.90 11.44
CA LEU A 82 15.44 -1.43 11.28
C LEU A 82 15.83 -1.03 9.86
N THR A 83 16.96 -1.53 9.36
CA THR A 83 17.45 -1.25 8.02
C THR A 83 16.45 -1.70 6.96
N TYR A 84 15.86 -2.89 7.11
CA TYR A 84 14.82 -3.39 6.22
C TYR A 84 13.61 -2.45 6.16
N ASN A 85 13.15 -1.94 7.29
CA ASN A 85 12.03 -0.99 7.34
C ASN A 85 12.38 0.36 6.67
N ILE A 86 13.58 0.89 6.90
CA ILE A 86 14.01 2.19 6.36
C ILE A 86 14.25 2.14 4.84
N PHE A 87 14.86 1.06 4.34
CA PHE A 87 15.25 0.92 2.94
C PHE A 87 14.24 0.10 2.10
N HIS A 88 13.12 -0.30 2.67
CA HIS A 88 12.14 -1.13 1.99
C HIS A 88 11.68 -0.55 0.64
N ASP A 89 11.28 0.73 0.62
CA ASP A 89 10.79 1.40 -0.60
C ASP A 89 11.91 1.65 -1.64
N VAL A 90 13.17 1.68 -1.20
CA VAL A 90 14.33 1.76 -2.10
C VAL A 90 14.60 0.42 -2.78
N ALA A 91 14.52 -0.68 -2.01
CA ALA A 91 14.72 -2.02 -2.55
C ALA A 91 13.52 -2.50 -3.38
N PHE A 92 12.32 -2.19 -2.94
CA PHE A 92 11.06 -2.63 -3.52
C PHE A 92 10.14 -1.46 -3.88
N PRO A 93 10.57 -0.56 -4.81
CA PRO A 93 9.73 0.55 -5.23
C PRO A 93 8.40 0.02 -5.77
N GLU A 94 7.31 0.61 -5.28
CA GLU A 94 5.97 0.13 -5.56
C GLU A 94 5.27 1.04 -6.56
N GLU A 95 4.99 0.50 -7.75
CA GLU A 95 4.11 1.12 -8.72
C GLU A 95 2.66 0.77 -8.42
N CYS A 96 1.76 1.64 -8.78
CA CYS A 96 0.38 1.53 -8.37
C CYS A 96 -0.57 2.25 -9.32
N THR A 97 -1.85 1.93 -9.15
CA THR A 97 -2.95 2.69 -9.71
C THR A 97 -3.95 2.95 -8.59
N VAL A 98 -4.34 4.21 -8.40
CA VAL A 98 -5.33 4.65 -7.41
C VAL A 98 -6.50 5.30 -8.12
N MET A 99 -7.72 4.99 -7.68
CA MET A 99 -8.97 5.63 -8.09
C MET A 99 -9.81 5.97 -6.86
N MET A 100 -10.52 7.09 -6.91
CA MET A 100 -11.53 7.44 -5.91
C MET A 100 -12.73 8.10 -6.55
N ALA A 101 -13.91 7.78 -6.01
CA ALA A 101 -15.16 8.44 -6.27
C ALA A 101 -15.67 8.99 -4.93
N VAL A 102 -15.70 10.30 -4.77
CA VAL A 102 -15.94 10.96 -3.48
C VAL A 102 -17.37 11.47 -3.38
N GLY A 103 -18.02 11.16 -2.25
CA GLY A 103 -19.36 11.69 -1.93
C GLY A 103 -20.40 11.31 -2.97
N SER A 104 -21.07 12.30 -3.55
CA SER A 104 -22.19 12.10 -4.50
C SER A 104 -21.80 11.39 -5.81
N THR A 105 -20.53 11.11 -6.05
CA THR A 105 -20.09 10.30 -7.19
C THR A 105 -20.15 8.79 -6.93
N GLY A 106 -20.29 8.38 -5.68
CA GLY A 106 -20.65 7.02 -5.29
C GLY A 106 -22.16 6.77 -5.38
N ALA A 107 -22.57 5.54 -5.66
CA ALA A 107 -23.96 5.15 -5.89
C ALA A 107 -24.90 5.44 -4.69
N THR A 108 -24.39 5.35 -3.48
CA THR A 108 -25.13 5.59 -2.23
C THR A 108 -24.80 6.94 -1.59
N GLY A 109 -23.97 7.74 -2.24
CA GLY A 109 -23.36 8.93 -1.65
C GLY A 109 -22.18 8.60 -0.74
N ASP A 110 -21.76 7.34 -0.70
CA ASP A 110 -20.57 6.88 0.00
C ASP A 110 -19.34 6.99 -0.91
N THR A 111 -18.20 7.34 -0.32
CA THR A 111 -16.93 7.39 -1.05
C THR A 111 -16.40 5.97 -1.29
N VAL A 112 -15.96 5.70 -2.52
CA VAL A 112 -15.29 4.45 -2.86
C VAL A 112 -13.87 4.72 -3.33
N PHE A 113 -12.91 4.06 -2.69
CA PHE A 113 -11.49 4.19 -2.95
C PHE A 113 -10.91 2.84 -3.39
N MET A 114 -10.07 2.82 -4.42
CA MET A 114 -9.40 1.62 -4.94
C MET A 114 -7.92 1.86 -5.15
N LYS A 115 -7.09 0.86 -4.83
CA LYS A 115 -5.69 0.82 -5.19
C LYS A 115 -5.26 -0.57 -5.66
N ASN A 116 -4.58 -0.62 -6.81
CA ASN A 116 -3.72 -1.73 -7.22
C ASN A 116 -2.26 -1.43 -6.85
N SER A 117 -1.56 -2.46 -6.39
CA SER A 117 -0.16 -2.43 -6.01
C SER A 117 0.63 -3.32 -6.98
N ASP A 118 1.62 -2.73 -7.66
CA ASP A 118 2.39 -3.39 -8.70
C ASP A 118 3.88 -3.36 -8.34
N LYS A 119 4.62 -4.42 -8.73
CA LYS A 119 6.07 -4.47 -8.58
C LYS A 119 6.74 -4.96 -9.85
N VAL A 120 7.96 -4.48 -10.08
CA VAL A 120 8.80 -4.97 -11.17
C VAL A 120 9.13 -6.44 -10.96
N GLY A 121 9.00 -7.21 -12.02
CA GLY A 121 9.29 -8.63 -12.09
C GLY A 121 8.11 -9.45 -12.59
N SER A 122 8.36 -10.60 -13.17
CA SER A 122 7.35 -11.53 -13.69
C SER A 122 7.34 -12.82 -12.90
N ASP A 123 6.16 -13.36 -12.64
CA ASP A 123 5.98 -14.70 -12.04
C ASP A 123 6.32 -15.84 -13.01
N THR A 124 6.43 -15.54 -14.31
CA THR A 124 6.84 -16.49 -15.33
C THR A 124 8.36 -16.56 -15.50
N TYR A 125 9.09 -15.57 -14.99
CA TYR A 125 10.54 -15.53 -15.09
C TYR A 125 11.20 -16.32 -13.95
N THR A 126 12.04 -17.30 -14.29
CA THR A 126 12.73 -18.19 -13.34
C THR A 126 14.20 -17.83 -13.08
N GLY A 127 14.70 -16.71 -13.60
CA GLY A 127 16.07 -16.23 -13.41
C GLY A 127 16.34 -15.55 -12.09
N GLU A 128 17.57 -15.07 -11.88
CA GLU A 128 18.03 -14.45 -10.64
C GLU A 128 17.26 -13.19 -10.22
N ASN A 129 16.63 -12.51 -11.17
CA ASN A 129 15.87 -11.27 -10.92
C ASN A 129 14.41 -11.48 -10.47
N THR A 130 14.01 -12.71 -10.15
CA THR A 130 12.64 -13.02 -9.68
C THR A 130 12.35 -12.58 -8.25
N TYR A 131 13.35 -12.11 -7.50
CA TYR A 131 13.21 -11.74 -6.09
C TYR A 131 12.21 -10.62 -5.82
N LYS A 132 12.07 -9.65 -6.73
CA LYS A 132 11.14 -8.54 -6.57
C LYS A 132 9.67 -8.98 -6.51
N ASN A 133 9.33 -10.07 -7.23
CA ASN A 133 7.98 -10.66 -7.20
C ASN A 133 7.76 -11.63 -6.04
N LYS A 134 8.78 -11.93 -5.24
CA LYS A 134 8.67 -12.85 -4.12
C LYS A 134 8.39 -12.16 -2.78
N GLU A 135 8.19 -10.85 -2.79
CA GLU A 135 7.80 -10.16 -1.57
C GLU A 135 6.48 -10.73 -1.05
N VAL A 136 6.50 -11.22 0.17
CA VAL A 136 5.31 -11.75 0.84
C VAL A 136 4.54 -10.57 1.44
N ASN A 137 3.36 -10.30 0.87
CA ASN A 137 2.39 -9.38 1.42
C ASN A 137 1.43 -10.11 2.36
N VAL A 138 0.93 -9.37 3.35
CA VAL A 138 -0.01 -9.87 4.36
C VAL A 138 -1.11 -8.84 4.56
N VAL A 139 -2.29 -9.31 4.96
CA VAL A 139 -3.34 -8.42 5.47
C VAL A 139 -3.11 -8.25 6.97
N VAL A 140 -3.00 -7.01 7.42
CA VAL A 140 -2.82 -6.69 8.83
C VAL A 140 -4.05 -5.98 9.38
N VAL A 141 -4.47 -6.38 10.58
CA VAL A 141 -5.42 -5.66 11.42
C VAL A 141 -4.63 -5.13 12.60
N LEU A 142 -4.41 -3.83 12.63
CA LEU A 142 -3.71 -3.13 13.70
C LEU A 142 -4.71 -2.53 14.66
N GLU A 143 -4.56 -2.80 15.95
CA GLU A 143 -5.39 -2.22 17.03
C GLU A 143 -4.46 -1.72 18.13
N PRO A 144 -3.78 -0.56 17.91
CA PRO A 144 -2.87 0.03 18.86
C PRO A 144 -3.63 0.52 20.10
N GLU A 145 -2.95 0.60 21.27
CA GLU A 145 -3.53 1.16 22.49
C GLU A 145 -3.90 2.63 22.33
N ASP A 146 -3.07 3.37 21.59
CA ASP A 146 -3.32 4.79 21.32
C ASP A 146 -3.46 5.00 19.81
N GLY A 147 -4.68 5.07 19.30
CA GLY A 147 -4.94 5.37 17.89
C GLY A 147 -6.09 4.56 17.31
N ASN A 148 -6.31 4.78 16.03
CA ASN A 148 -7.39 4.15 15.30
C ASN A 148 -7.02 2.71 14.95
N LYS A 149 -8.02 1.84 14.93
CA LYS A 149 -7.88 0.52 14.32
C LYS A 149 -7.73 0.66 12.82
N VAL A 150 -6.80 -0.10 12.23
CA VAL A 150 -6.51 -0.05 10.81
C VAL A 150 -6.49 -1.47 10.22
N ILE A 151 -7.13 -1.65 9.07
CA ILE A 151 -7.01 -2.86 8.24
C ILE A 151 -6.31 -2.47 6.95
N GLY A 152 -5.27 -3.20 6.57
CA GLY A 152 -4.51 -2.85 5.36
C GLY A 152 -3.57 -3.94 4.88
N VAL A 153 -2.83 -3.61 3.84
CA VAL A 153 -1.82 -4.49 3.23
C VAL A 153 -0.43 -3.98 3.60
N ALA A 154 0.39 -4.88 4.13
CA ALA A 154 1.79 -4.64 4.47
C ALA A 154 2.69 -5.72 3.86
N ALA A 155 3.97 -5.46 3.73
CA ALA A 155 4.96 -6.52 3.54
C ALA A 155 5.31 -7.16 4.89
N ALA A 156 5.51 -8.47 4.94
CA ALA A 156 5.89 -9.15 6.17
C ALA A 156 7.20 -8.57 6.73
N GLY A 157 7.17 -8.15 7.99
CA GLY A 157 8.31 -7.52 8.68
C GLY A 157 8.41 -6.01 8.51
N VAL A 158 7.49 -5.38 7.78
CA VAL A 158 7.45 -3.93 7.59
C VAL A 158 6.32 -3.34 8.41
N THR A 159 6.60 -2.23 9.10
CA THR A 159 5.59 -1.49 9.88
C THR A 159 4.72 -0.58 9.02
N ALA A 160 5.11 -0.32 7.79
CA ALA A 160 4.37 0.53 6.85
C ALA A 160 3.15 -0.20 6.27
N ILE A 161 2.13 0.58 5.85
CA ILE A 161 0.92 0.09 5.18
C ILE A 161 0.86 0.67 3.77
N LYS A 162 0.72 -0.17 2.77
CA LYS A 162 0.67 0.24 1.35
C LYS A 162 -0.68 0.83 0.96
N MET A 163 -1.74 0.34 1.55
CA MET A 163 -3.14 0.73 1.39
C MET A 163 -3.95 0.19 2.55
N GLY A 164 -4.95 0.92 3.01
CA GLY A 164 -5.74 0.51 4.16
C GLY A 164 -6.90 1.45 4.49
N LEU A 165 -7.68 1.02 5.45
CA LEU A 165 -8.87 1.70 5.96
C LEU A 165 -8.80 1.75 7.49
N SER A 166 -9.15 2.89 8.10
CA SER A 166 -9.29 3.04 9.55
C SER A 166 -10.74 2.95 10.00
N ASP A 167 -10.97 2.65 11.29
CA ASP A 167 -12.30 2.64 11.92
C ASP A 167 -12.93 4.04 12.05
N ARG A 168 -12.20 5.08 11.65
CA ARG A 168 -12.72 6.44 11.45
C ARG A 168 -13.28 6.67 10.05
N GLY A 169 -13.28 5.64 9.19
CA GLY A 169 -13.70 5.77 7.81
C GLY A 169 -12.70 6.57 6.97
N VAL A 170 -11.41 6.46 7.25
CA VAL A 170 -10.36 7.04 6.41
C VAL A 170 -9.70 5.93 5.62
N ALA A 171 -9.82 5.98 4.29
CA ALA A 171 -9.07 5.14 3.37
C ALA A 171 -7.77 5.84 2.97
N ALA A 172 -6.71 5.08 2.74
CA ALA A 172 -5.46 5.62 2.22
C ALA A 172 -4.74 4.65 1.28
N GLY A 173 -3.97 5.25 0.37
CA GLY A 173 -3.07 4.57 -0.55
C GLY A 173 -1.86 5.44 -0.87
N THR A 174 -0.89 4.86 -1.55
CA THR A 174 0.29 5.58 -2.02
C THR A 174 0.81 4.96 -3.30
N ASN A 175 1.43 5.77 -4.15
CA ASN A 175 2.13 5.29 -5.33
C ASN A 175 3.42 6.09 -5.58
N ILE A 176 4.45 5.43 -6.11
CA ILE A 176 5.65 6.13 -6.59
C ILE A 176 5.31 6.94 -7.84
N SER A 177 5.95 8.09 -8.03
CA SER A 177 5.89 8.84 -9.28
C SER A 177 7.24 8.76 -10.00
N ARG A 178 7.22 8.34 -11.25
CA ARG A 178 8.40 8.33 -12.11
C ARG A 178 8.70 9.76 -12.53
N THR A 179 9.65 10.39 -11.84
CA THR A 179 10.06 11.77 -12.08
C THR A 179 11.40 11.84 -12.78
N VAL A 180 11.68 12.99 -13.37
CA VAL A 180 12.99 13.29 -13.94
C VAL A 180 14.08 13.24 -12.86
N GLU A 181 13.75 13.64 -11.63
CA GLU A 181 14.68 13.60 -10.48
C GLU A 181 15.00 12.16 -10.07
N LEU A 182 13.99 11.28 -10.00
CA LEU A 182 14.17 9.86 -9.67
C LEU A 182 15.05 9.17 -10.71
N ALA A 183 14.85 9.46 -12.00
CA ALA A 183 15.67 8.92 -13.08
C ALA A 183 17.14 9.35 -12.94
N LYS A 184 17.40 10.58 -12.55
CA LYS A 184 18.77 11.08 -12.30
C LYS A 184 19.42 10.40 -11.09
N ARG A 185 18.67 10.18 -10.00
CA ARG A 185 19.19 9.51 -8.78
C ARG A 185 19.57 8.06 -9.02
N GLY A 186 18.86 7.34 -9.91
CA GLY A 186 19.23 5.97 -10.28
C GLY A 186 20.59 5.83 -10.95
N VAL A 187 21.14 6.94 -11.46
CA VAL A 187 22.47 7.02 -12.06
C VAL A 187 23.53 7.49 -11.04
N GLU A 188 23.12 8.27 -10.05
CA GLU A 188 24.00 8.81 -9.00
C GLU A 188 23.94 7.89 -7.76
N LYS A 189 25.04 7.20 -7.44
CA LYS A 189 25.16 6.28 -6.28
C LYS A 189 24.97 6.94 -4.90
N ASP A 190 24.67 8.23 -4.82
CA ASP A 190 24.42 8.98 -3.58
C ASP A 190 23.03 8.73 -2.95
N SER A 191 22.24 7.83 -3.52
CA SER A 191 20.87 7.52 -3.09
C SER A 191 20.75 6.80 -1.73
N ILE A 192 21.87 6.39 -1.11
CA ILE A 192 21.85 5.71 0.21
C ILE A 192 21.51 6.69 1.37
N LYS A 193 21.62 7.99 1.17
CA LYS A 193 21.29 8.96 2.24
C LYS A 193 19.78 9.18 2.33
N ILE A 194 19.09 8.26 2.98
CA ILE A 194 17.69 8.44 3.34
C ILE A 194 17.61 9.51 4.43
N LYS A 195 16.85 10.55 4.15
CA LYS A 195 16.60 11.67 5.06
C LYS A 195 15.13 11.85 5.40
N ALA A 196 14.27 10.94 4.94
CA ALA A 196 12.83 11.04 5.10
C ALA A 196 12.19 9.66 5.21
N LEU A 197 10.99 9.59 5.76
CA LEU A 197 10.17 8.39 5.81
C LEU A 197 9.66 8.03 4.41
N ASP A 198 9.40 6.75 4.20
CA ASP A 198 8.69 6.30 3.02
C ASP A 198 7.18 6.68 3.08
N ARG A 199 6.55 6.75 1.92
CA ARG A 199 5.12 7.13 1.80
C ARG A 199 4.19 6.17 2.52
N ALA A 200 4.49 4.88 2.50
CA ALA A 200 3.65 3.86 3.15
C ALA A 200 3.71 3.96 4.69
N ALA A 201 4.87 4.38 5.24
CA ALA A 201 4.99 4.72 6.65
C ALA A 201 4.16 5.95 7.01
N LEU A 202 4.18 6.97 6.15
CA LEU A 202 3.44 8.21 6.36
C LEU A 202 1.92 7.99 6.28
N ILE A 203 1.40 7.27 5.27
CA ILE A 203 -0.05 7.01 5.21
C ILE A 203 -0.52 6.17 6.39
N ARG A 204 0.30 5.26 6.91
CA ARG A 204 -0.03 4.54 8.14
C ARG A 204 -0.20 5.48 9.33
N ASP A 205 0.69 6.46 9.49
CA ASP A 205 0.57 7.44 10.57
C ASP A 205 -0.71 8.27 10.42
N GLY A 206 -1.05 8.67 9.19
CA GLY A 206 -2.31 9.33 8.90
C GLY A 206 -3.54 8.47 9.25
N LEU A 207 -3.53 7.17 8.91
CA LEU A 207 -4.61 6.24 9.24
C LEU A 207 -4.78 6.01 10.75
N ILE A 208 -3.68 5.85 11.47
CA ILE A 208 -3.69 5.57 12.93
C ILE A 208 -4.13 6.80 13.72
N LYS A 209 -3.74 8.01 13.30
CA LYS A 209 -3.90 9.24 14.09
C LYS A 209 -5.00 10.17 13.58
N GLY A 210 -5.36 10.10 12.29
CA GLY A 210 -6.34 10.99 11.66
C GLY A 210 -7.78 10.49 11.81
N ASN A 211 -8.72 11.41 12.04
CA ASN A 211 -10.14 11.11 12.14
C ASN A 211 -10.93 11.41 10.85
N ASN A 212 -10.28 12.03 9.88
CA ASN A 212 -10.79 12.32 8.54
C ASN A 212 -9.62 12.48 7.57
N ALA A 213 -9.91 12.58 6.27
CA ALA A 213 -8.87 12.63 5.23
C ALA A 213 -7.97 13.87 5.37
N LEU A 214 -8.53 15.02 5.74
CA LEU A 214 -7.74 16.24 5.92
C LEU A 214 -6.84 16.18 7.15
N GLU A 215 -7.32 15.67 8.27
CA GLU A 215 -6.49 15.44 9.47
C GLU A 215 -5.36 14.46 9.18
N ALA A 216 -5.66 13.35 8.49
CA ALA A 216 -4.63 12.38 8.09
C ALA A 216 -3.54 13.03 7.22
N ALA A 217 -3.93 13.88 6.27
CA ALA A 217 -2.99 14.67 5.47
C ALA A 217 -2.20 15.68 6.34
N GLN A 218 -2.84 16.37 7.28
CA GLN A 218 -2.19 17.32 8.17
C GLN A 218 -1.16 16.66 9.10
N ILE A 219 -1.40 15.43 9.53
CA ILE A 219 -0.46 14.64 10.36
C ILE A 219 0.84 14.37 9.63
N VAL A 220 0.79 14.10 8.34
CA VAL A 220 1.99 13.75 7.55
C VAL A 220 2.73 14.97 6.98
N MET A 221 2.05 16.09 6.82
CA MET A 221 2.61 17.32 6.20
C MET A 221 3.83 17.90 6.93
N PRO A 222 3.88 18.04 8.27
CA PRO A 222 5.04 18.61 8.93
C PRO A 222 6.33 17.86 8.62
N GLY A 223 6.31 16.52 8.68
CA GLY A 223 7.46 15.70 8.32
C GLY A 223 7.90 15.87 6.88
N LEU A 224 6.96 16.09 5.96
CA LEU A 224 7.24 16.34 4.54
C LEU A 224 7.84 17.73 4.28
N LEU A 225 7.48 18.73 5.06
CA LEU A 225 8.03 20.08 4.92
C LEU A 225 9.49 20.14 5.41
N GLU A 226 9.81 19.39 6.46
CA GLU A 226 11.16 19.32 7.01
C GLU A 226 12.07 18.38 6.21
N ASN A 227 11.55 17.24 5.82
CA ASN A 227 12.26 16.17 5.13
C ASN A 227 11.42 15.68 3.94
N PRO A 228 11.72 16.14 2.73
CA PRO A 228 11.03 15.67 1.54
C PRO A 228 11.06 14.14 1.42
N MET A 229 10.08 13.56 0.75
CA MET A 229 9.91 12.11 0.62
C MET A 229 11.19 11.36 0.26
N SER A 230 11.37 10.17 0.80
CA SER A 230 12.48 9.27 0.46
C SER A 230 12.49 8.92 -1.04
N THR A 231 11.29 8.77 -1.60
CA THR A 231 11.04 8.58 -3.03
C THR A 231 9.88 9.47 -3.47
N PRO A 232 9.94 10.13 -4.65
CA PRO A 232 8.83 10.94 -5.17
C PRO A 232 7.57 10.09 -5.35
N GLY A 233 6.41 10.69 -5.05
CA GLY A 233 5.16 9.97 -5.26
C GLY A 233 3.94 10.70 -4.72
N ASN A 234 2.83 9.98 -4.74
CA ASN A 234 1.57 10.47 -4.25
C ASN A 234 1.18 9.74 -2.97
N MET A 235 0.50 10.44 -2.10
CA MET A 235 -0.23 9.88 -0.96
C MET A 235 -1.67 10.33 -1.08
N GLU A 236 -2.59 9.39 -1.02
CA GLU A 236 -4.00 9.63 -1.16
C GLU A 236 -4.73 9.24 0.12
N PHE A 237 -5.53 10.14 0.63
CA PHE A 237 -6.46 9.90 1.72
C PHE A 237 -7.88 10.20 1.24
N ALA A 238 -8.86 9.44 1.71
CA ALA A 238 -10.26 9.73 1.44
C ALA A 238 -11.12 9.40 2.66
N ASP A 239 -12.11 10.23 2.91
CA ASP A 239 -13.21 9.97 3.84
C ASP A 239 -14.57 10.14 3.12
N ALA A 240 -15.66 10.11 3.85
CA ALA A 240 -17.00 10.20 3.27
C ALA A 240 -17.30 11.56 2.59
N ARG A 241 -16.49 12.61 2.81
CA ARG A 241 -16.75 13.98 2.37
C ARG A 241 -15.74 14.47 1.35
N GLU A 242 -14.49 14.04 1.50
CA GLU A 242 -13.42 14.55 0.67
C GLU A 242 -12.28 13.53 0.47
N GLY A 243 -11.63 13.66 -0.67
CA GLY A 243 -10.34 13.06 -0.95
C GLY A 243 -9.25 14.11 -0.83
N VAL A 244 -8.10 13.75 -0.28
CA VAL A 244 -6.92 14.60 -0.19
C VAL A 244 -5.76 13.88 -0.86
N ILE A 245 -5.18 14.48 -1.89
CA ILE A 245 -4.06 13.94 -2.65
C ILE A 245 -2.85 14.84 -2.43
N ILE A 246 -1.76 14.28 -1.94
CA ILE A 246 -0.48 14.97 -1.77
C ILE A 246 0.49 14.42 -2.81
N GLU A 247 0.95 15.26 -3.72
CA GLU A 247 2.05 14.97 -4.62
C GLU A 247 3.34 15.52 -4.00
N GLY A 248 4.35 14.66 -3.82
CA GLY A 248 5.62 15.07 -3.22
C GLY A 248 6.81 14.61 -4.02
N SER A 249 7.70 15.57 -4.31
CA SER A 249 9.03 15.32 -4.86
C SER A 249 10.09 15.39 -3.75
N TYR A 250 11.36 15.41 -4.15
CA TYR A 250 12.47 15.67 -3.21
C TYR A 250 12.52 17.11 -2.69
N LYS A 251 11.77 18.06 -3.29
CA LYS A 251 11.84 19.49 -2.99
C LYS A 251 10.50 20.19 -2.98
N GLU A 252 9.51 19.65 -3.67
CA GLU A 252 8.25 20.31 -3.93
C GLU A 252 7.08 19.46 -3.46
N LEU A 253 6.08 20.10 -2.91
CA LEU A 253 4.82 19.50 -2.47
C LEU A 253 3.67 20.23 -3.13
N ALA A 254 2.67 19.49 -3.57
CA ALA A 254 1.38 20.01 -4.02
C ALA A 254 0.26 19.19 -3.40
N MET A 255 -0.90 19.82 -3.17
CA MET A 255 -2.05 19.16 -2.58
C MET A 255 -3.31 19.49 -3.37
N GLU A 256 -4.15 18.49 -3.57
CA GLU A 256 -5.48 18.60 -4.15
C GLU A 256 -6.52 18.11 -3.16
N ILE A 257 -7.65 18.80 -3.09
CA ILE A 257 -8.83 18.36 -2.33
C ILE A 257 -9.94 18.07 -3.33
N VAL A 258 -10.46 16.85 -3.29
CA VAL A 258 -11.52 16.34 -4.17
C VAL A 258 -12.81 16.28 -3.37
N ARG A 259 -13.90 16.90 -3.84
CA ARG A 259 -15.22 16.89 -3.20
C ARG A 259 -16.30 16.67 -4.24
N ASP A 260 -17.18 15.72 -3.99
CA ASP A 260 -18.27 15.36 -4.90
C ASP A 260 -17.79 15.18 -6.35
N ASP A 261 -16.61 14.58 -6.48
CA ASP A 261 -15.94 14.37 -7.76
C ASP A 261 -15.11 13.07 -7.74
N ILE A 262 -14.54 12.75 -8.89
CA ILE A 262 -13.66 11.60 -9.08
C ILE A 262 -12.20 12.04 -9.19
N ALA A 263 -11.29 11.19 -8.78
CA ALA A 263 -9.87 11.39 -9.02
C ALA A 263 -9.15 10.06 -9.26
N ALA A 264 -8.04 10.13 -9.97
CA ALA A 264 -7.14 8.99 -10.17
C ALA A 264 -5.67 9.44 -10.10
N ARG A 265 -4.82 8.51 -9.70
CA ARG A 265 -3.36 8.64 -9.77
C ARG A 265 -2.75 7.34 -10.26
N SER A 266 -1.78 7.49 -11.13
CA SER A 266 -0.84 6.44 -11.52
C SER A 266 0.56 6.86 -11.08
N ASN A 267 1.61 6.31 -11.66
CA ASN A 267 2.98 6.62 -11.28
C ASN A 267 3.51 7.94 -11.89
N ARG A 268 2.67 8.98 -11.86
CA ARG A 268 3.01 10.32 -12.37
C ARG A 268 2.38 11.41 -11.52
N PHE A 269 2.99 12.59 -11.54
CA PHE A 269 2.39 13.80 -11.02
C PHE A 269 1.38 14.39 -12.00
N VAL A 270 0.30 14.94 -11.43
CA VAL A 270 -0.76 15.66 -12.15
C VAL A 270 -0.67 17.16 -11.84
N LEU A 271 -0.32 17.51 -10.61
CA LEU A 271 -0.13 18.89 -10.15
C LEU A 271 1.30 19.38 -10.44
N LEU A 272 2.30 18.60 -10.04
CA LEU A 272 3.72 18.90 -10.26
C LEU A 272 4.16 18.42 -11.67
N LYS A 273 3.48 18.92 -12.70
CA LYS A 273 3.63 18.45 -14.09
C LYS A 273 5.06 18.55 -14.62
N GLU A 274 5.76 19.59 -14.25
CA GLU A 274 7.15 19.86 -14.71
C GLU A 274 8.15 18.79 -14.25
N LEU A 275 7.78 18.06 -13.17
CA LEU A 275 8.61 16.99 -12.63
C LEU A 275 8.21 15.60 -13.18
N ALA A 276 7.06 15.50 -13.85
CA ALA A 276 6.60 14.26 -14.45
C ALA A 276 7.43 13.90 -15.70
N ARG A 277 7.61 12.61 -15.96
CA ARG A 277 8.23 12.15 -17.21
C ARG A 277 7.16 12.04 -18.30
N ASP A 278 7.48 12.57 -19.49
CA ASP A 278 6.58 12.51 -20.65
C ASP A 278 6.62 11.16 -21.37
N ASP A 279 7.68 10.37 -21.16
CA ASP A 279 7.90 9.07 -21.81
C ASP A 279 7.32 7.87 -21.03
N ASP A 280 6.65 8.10 -19.89
CA ASP A 280 6.01 7.05 -19.10
C ASP A 280 4.61 6.69 -19.65
N LEU A 281 4.62 5.99 -20.80
CA LEU A 281 3.39 5.59 -21.48
C LEU A 281 2.47 4.73 -20.60
N SER A 282 3.04 3.82 -19.82
CA SER A 282 2.25 2.97 -18.90
C SER A 282 1.43 3.81 -17.93
N SER A 283 2.07 4.77 -17.28
CA SER A 283 1.40 5.65 -16.32
C SER A 283 0.32 6.50 -16.99
N ILE A 284 0.60 7.04 -18.19
CA ILE A 284 -0.35 7.84 -18.96
C ILE A 284 -1.58 7.01 -19.35
N CYS A 285 -1.37 5.80 -19.91
CA CYS A 285 -2.47 4.91 -20.31
C CYS A 285 -3.38 4.53 -19.15
N ARG A 286 -2.80 4.16 -18.00
CA ARG A 286 -3.57 3.80 -16.80
C ARG A 286 -4.33 4.99 -16.23
N TYR A 287 -3.71 6.16 -16.16
CA TYR A 287 -4.36 7.39 -15.70
C TYR A 287 -5.59 7.74 -16.57
N ILE A 288 -5.43 7.74 -17.89
CA ILE A 288 -6.53 8.03 -18.82
C ILE A 288 -7.63 6.98 -18.66
N ARG A 289 -7.27 5.70 -18.59
CA ARG A 289 -8.26 4.61 -18.47
C ARG A 289 -9.06 4.71 -17.17
N CYS A 290 -8.43 5.04 -16.04
CA CYS A 290 -9.10 5.26 -14.77
C CYS A 290 -10.17 6.36 -14.86
N HIS A 291 -9.83 7.50 -15.48
CA HIS A 291 -10.79 8.57 -15.68
C HIS A 291 -11.94 8.17 -16.61
N GLN A 292 -11.67 7.44 -17.69
CA GLN A 292 -12.74 6.93 -18.58
C GLN A 292 -13.73 6.05 -17.81
N LEU A 293 -13.24 5.10 -17.03
CA LEU A 293 -14.07 4.18 -16.24
C LEU A 293 -14.91 4.91 -15.18
N LEU A 294 -14.32 5.87 -14.49
CA LEU A 294 -15.00 6.63 -13.43
C LEU A 294 -16.02 7.60 -14.01
N GLU A 295 -15.72 8.30 -15.11
CA GLU A 295 -16.64 9.24 -15.76
C GLU A 295 -17.86 8.52 -16.36
N GLU A 296 -17.67 7.29 -16.91
CA GLU A 296 -18.74 6.50 -17.49
C GLU A 296 -19.86 6.16 -16.51
N ILE A 297 -19.52 5.97 -15.22
CA ILE A 297 -20.46 5.58 -14.16
C ILE A 297 -20.49 6.58 -12.99
N LYS A 298 -20.11 7.83 -13.22
CA LYS A 298 -20.12 8.88 -12.19
C LYS A 298 -21.50 9.02 -11.56
N GLY A 299 -21.58 8.90 -10.23
CA GLY A 299 -22.84 8.83 -9.49
C GLY A 299 -23.40 7.42 -9.27
N GLU A 300 -22.77 6.40 -9.88
CA GLU A 300 -23.17 4.98 -9.75
C GLU A 300 -21.99 4.10 -9.32
N VAL A 301 -20.89 4.69 -8.84
CA VAL A 301 -19.70 3.95 -8.44
C VAL A 301 -19.98 3.15 -7.17
N THR A 302 -19.76 1.83 -7.23
CA THR A 302 -19.89 0.90 -6.10
C THR A 302 -18.57 0.18 -5.83
N MET A 303 -18.46 -0.50 -4.67
CA MET A 303 -17.35 -1.38 -4.38
C MET A 303 -17.16 -2.45 -5.47
N ASP A 304 -18.23 -3.10 -5.92
CA ASP A 304 -18.16 -4.13 -6.96
C ASP A 304 -17.63 -3.57 -8.28
N LYS A 305 -18.05 -2.37 -8.68
CA LYS A 305 -17.54 -1.70 -9.89
C LYS A 305 -16.06 -1.36 -9.75
N MET A 306 -15.60 -0.90 -8.59
CA MET A 306 -14.18 -0.66 -8.37
C MET A 306 -13.36 -1.97 -8.37
N ILE A 307 -13.93 -3.07 -7.89
CA ILE A 307 -13.32 -4.41 -8.02
C ILE A 307 -13.19 -4.79 -9.50
N GLU A 308 -14.24 -4.61 -10.31
CA GLU A 308 -14.19 -4.82 -11.77
C GLU A 308 -13.10 -3.95 -12.41
N PHE A 309 -13.00 -2.67 -12.06
CA PHE A 309 -12.00 -1.74 -12.59
C PHE A 309 -10.57 -2.15 -12.21
N SER A 310 -10.38 -2.70 -11.00
CA SER A 310 -9.07 -3.22 -10.58
C SER A 310 -8.56 -4.34 -11.48
N MET A 311 -9.45 -5.03 -12.21
CA MET A 311 -9.14 -6.13 -13.13
C MET A 311 -9.03 -5.69 -14.60
N ASP A 312 -9.18 -4.41 -14.92
CA ASP A 312 -9.24 -3.91 -16.31
C ASP A 312 -7.98 -4.23 -17.13
N HIS A 313 -8.20 -4.75 -18.34
CA HIS A 313 -7.18 -5.12 -19.31
C HIS A 313 -7.39 -4.48 -20.69
N VAL A 314 -8.13 -3.38 -20.78
CA VAL A 314 -8.45 -2.76 -22.08
C VAL A 314 -7.21 -2.42 -22.91
N ASN A 315 -6.11 -2.05 -22.25
CA ASN A 315 -4.84 -1.79 -22.93
C ASN A 315 -3.97 -3.06 -23.12
N GLY A 316 -4.59 -4.25 -23.08
CA GLY A 316 -3.91 -5.55 -23.07
C GLY A 316 -3.38 -5.93 -21.69
N PRO A 317 -3.20 -7.21 -21.35
CA PRO A 317 -2.76 -7.65 -20.02
C PRO A 317 -1.26 -7.38 -19.77
N GLY A 318 -0.73 -6.24 -20.20
CA GLY A 318 0.67 -5.83 -20.10
C GLY A 318 0.86 -4.65 -19.15
N PRO A 319 1.99 -3.95 -19.25
CA PRO A 319 2.33 -2.86 -18.34
C PRO A 319 1.39 -1.64 -18.41
N ASN A 320 0.63 -1.50 -19.51
CA ASN A 320 -0.25 -0.35 -19.75
C ASN A 320 -1.67 -0.52 -19.17
N SER A 321 -1.98 -1.68 -18.60
CA SER A 321 -3.28 -2.00 -18.01
C SER A 321 -3.33 -1.66 -16.52
N ILE A 322 -4.55 -1.48 -15.97
CA ILE A 322 -4.77 -1.30 -14.53
C ILE A 322 -4.40 -2.58 -13.79
N CYS A 323 -4.82 -3.76 -14.29
CA CYS A 323 -4.33 -5.05 -13.83
C CYS A 323 -3.15 -5.47 -14.71
N ARG A 324 -1.95 -5.37 -14.20
CA ARG A 324 -0.70 -5.57 -14.95
C ARG A 324 -0.23 -7.01 -14.89
N HIS A 325 0.21 -7.53 -16.03
CA HIS A 325 0.80 -8.84 -16.18
C HIS A 325 2.16 -8.71 -16.87
N GLY A 326 3.21 -8.49 -16.11
CA GLY A 326 4.56 -8.49 -16.66
C GLY A 326 4.93 -9.86 -17.22
N THR A 327 5.43 -9.89 -18.44
CA THR A 327 5.93 -11.10 -19.10
C THR A 327 7.46 -11.17 -19.09
N HIS A 328 8.09 -10.05 -18.70
CA HIS A 328 9.54 -9.93 -18.57
C HIS A 328 9.92 -9.48 -17.17
N PHE A 329 11.11 -9.84 -16.69
CA PHE A 329 11.57 -9.51 -15.34
C PHE A 329 11.67 -7.99 -15.05
N SER A 330 11.75 -7.17 -16.09
CA SER A 330 11.77 -5.71 -15.99
C SER A 330 10.38 -5.06 -16.07
N GLU A 331 9.34 -5.85 -16.33
CA GLU A 331 7.96 -5.36 -16.40
C GLU A 331 7.26 -5.53 -15.06
N GLU A 332 6.30 -4.68 -14.80
CA GLU A 332 5.53 -4.69 -13.56
C GLU A 332 4.37 -5.68 -13.64
N THR A 333 4.11 -6.30 -12.49
CA THR A 333 2.97 -7.20 -12.27
C THR A 333 2.18 -6.73 -11.06
N SER A 334 0.85 -6.73 -11.16
CA SER A 334 -0.02 -6.45 -10.02
C SER A 334 0.06 -7.58 -8.99
N LEU A 335 0.32 -7.23 -7.73
CA LEU A 335 0.53 -8.18 -6.62
C LEU A 335 -0.58 -8.13 -5.58
N SER A 336 -1.35 -7.06 -5.52
CA SER A 336 -2.49 -6.93 -4.63
C SER A 336 -3.40 -5.80 -5.08
N ALA A 337 -4.66 -5.87 -4.64
CA ALA A 337 -5.62 -4.80 -4.79
C ALA A 337 -6.38 -4.61 -3.47
N ALA A 338 -6.81 -3.38 -3.20
CA ALA A 338 -7.80 -3.10 -2.16
C ALA A 338 -8.85 -2.14 -2.68
N VAL A 339 -10.10 -2.38 -2.26
CA VAL A 339 -11.23 -1.49 -2.50
C VAL A 339 -11.87 -1.19 -1.15
N MET A 340 -12.09 0.08 -0.84
CA MET A 340 -12.67 0.56 0.39
C MET A 340 -13.95 1.34 0.08
N GLU A 341 -15.02 1.00 0.77
CA GLU A 341 -16.31 1.71 0.72
C GLU A 341 -16.52 2.37 2.08
N ILE A 342 -16.59 3.69 2.07
CA ILE A 342 -16.56 4.49 3.30
C ILE A 342 -17.97 4.90 3.68
N ASN A 343 -18.46 4.36 4.79
CA ASN A 343 -19.77 4.72 5.33
C ASN A 343 -19.68 6.03 6.12
N GLY A 344 -20.27 7.08 5.58
CA GLY A 344 -20.24 8.42 6.19
C GLY A 344 -21.11 8.58 7.43
N ARG A 345 -22.03 7.65 7.71
CA ARG A 345 -22.92 7.70 8.89
C ARG A 345 -22.39 6.89 10.05
N GLU A 346 -21.83 5.73 9.74
CA GLU A 346 -21.30 4.74 10.69
C GLU A 346 -19.90 4.31 10.21
N PRO A 347 -18.86 5.11 10.49
CA PRO A 347 -17.51 4.84 9.96
C PRO A 347 -16.97 3.44 10.28
N GLU A 348 -17.36 2.86 11.41
CA GLU A 348 -17.02 1.49 11.80
C GLU A 348 -17.65 0.41 10.91
N LYS A 349 -18.68 0.76 10.15
CA LYS A 349 -19.30 -0.10 9.12
C LYS A 349 -18.70 0.12 7.73
N SER A 350 -17.70 0.99 7.60
CA SER A 350 -16.94 1.07 6.36
C SER A 350 -16.32 -0.29 6.03
N ARG A 351 -16.29 -0.63 4.76
CA ARG A 351 -15.89 -1.96 4.27
C ARG A 351 -14.57 -1.89 3.53
N ILE A 352 -13.79 -2.93 3.65
CA ILE A 352 -12.58 -3.11 2.87
C ILE A 352 -12.57 -4.50 2.23
N ALA A 353 -12.33 -4.53 0.93
CA ALA A 353 -12.05 -5.74 0.17
C ALA A 353 -10.57 -5.74 -0.19
N ILE A 354 -9.83 -6.82 0.08
CA ILE A 354 -8.41 -6.97 -0.23
C ILE A 354 -8.19 -8.27 -0.99
N ALA A 355 -7.50 -8.20 -2.12
CA ALA A 355 -7.03 -9.35 -2.86
C ALA A 355 -5.49 -9.38 -2.86
N LEU A 356 -4.89 -10.52 -2.52
CA LEU A 356 -3.46 -10.75 -2.59
C LEU A 356 -3.14 -11.64 -3.79
N GLY A 357 -2.53 -11.07 -4.80
CA GLY A 357 -2.25 -11.64 -6.10
C GLY A 357 -2.69 -10.71 -7.24
N LYS A 358 -2.63 -11.20 -8.47
CA LYS A 358 -3.14 -10.46 -9.62
C LYS A 358 -4.66 -10.28 -9.48
N PRO A 359 -5.19 -9.05 -9.50
CA PRO A 359 -6.61 -8.80 -9.24
C PRO A 359 -7.55 -9.68 -10.05
N CYS A 360 -7.32 -9.83 -11.36
CA CYS A 360 -8.17 -10.65 -12.24
C CYS A 360 -8.23 -12.15 -11.89
N HIS A 361 -7.29 -12.65 -11.10
CA HIS A 361 -7.28 -14.01 -10.58
C HIS A 361 -7.69 -14.03 -9.10
N ALA A 362 -7.15 -13.11 -8.30
CA ALA A 362 -7.32 -13.11 -6.86
C ALA A 362 -8.78 -12.84 -6.43
N TRP A 363 -9.50 -11.97 -7.11
CA TRP A 363 -10.92 -11.75 -6.83
C TRP A 363 -11.82 -12.96 -7.18
N LYS A 364 -11.38 -13.85 -8.04
CA LYS A 364 -12.10 -15.09 -8.41
C LYS A 364 -11.72 -16.27 -7.53
N ASP A 365 -10.69 -16.16 -6.73
CA ASP A 365 -10.19 -17.20 -5.84
C ASP A 365 -10.58 -16.85 -4.39
N LYS A 366 -11.47 -17.64 -3.80
CA LYS A 366 -11.97 -17.46 -2.43
C LYS A 366 -10.88 -17.54 -1.36
N GLU A 367 -9.74 -18.14 -1.66
CA GLU A 367 -8.59 -18.18 -0.74
C GLU A 367 -7.63 -16.97 -0.94
N ALA A 368 -7.86 -16.16 -1.97
CA ALA A 368 -6.99 -15.08 -2.36
C ALA A 368 -7.50 -13.68 -2.00
N HIS A 369 -8.75 -13.55 -1.52
CA HIS A 369 -9.29 -12.26 -1.12
C HIS A 369 -10.08 -12.33 0.20
N ILE A 370 -10.31 -11.17 0.79
CA ILE A 370 -11.11 -10.98 2.01
C ILE A 370 -11.99 -9.74 1.83
N ILE A 371 -13.22 -9.79 2.32
CA ILE A 371 -14.11 -8.64 2.44
C ILE A 371 -14.59 -8.58 3.89
N CYS A 372 -14.39 -7.45 4.56
CA CYS A 372 -14.81 -7.25 5.94
C CYS A 372 -15.12 -5.78 6.23
N ASP A 373 -15.79 -5.52 7.35
CA ASP A 373 -15.92 -4.18 7.92
C ASP A 373 -14.93 -3.97 9.08
N MET A 374 -14.94 -2.79 9.67
CA MET A 374 -14.03 -2.43 10.74
C MET A 374 -14.37 -3.08 12.09
N THR A 375 -15.49 -3.81 12.19
CA THR A 375 -15.87 -4.53 13.43
C THR A 375 -15.18 -5.87 13.61
N ILE A 376 -14.49 -6.37 12.58
CA ILE A 376 -13.72 -7.63 12.63
C ILE A 376 -12.81 -7.70 13.86
N GLY A 377 -12.82 -8.80 14.58
CA GLY A 377 -12.03 -8.99 15.80
C GLY A 377 -11.30 -10.33 15.87
N PRO A 378 -10.40 -10.50 16.88
CA PRO A 378 -9.59 -11.72 17.03
C PRO A 378 -10.41 -12.99 17.17
N LYS A 379 -11.62 -12.90 17.77
CA LYS A 379 -12.53 -14.06 17.93
C LYS A 379 -13.05 -14.56 16.59
N ASP A 380 -13.38 -13.65 15.70
CA ASP A 380 -13.85 -13.98 14.35
C ASP A 380 -12.80 -14.75 13.58
N LEU A 381 -11.54 -14.38 13.72
CA LEU A 381 -10.39 -15.09 13.14
C LEU A 381 -10.14 -16.45 13.78
N ALA A 382 -10.13 -16.51 15.12
CA ALA A 382 -9.86 -17.74 15.85
C ALA A 382 -10.93 -18.81 15.61
N GLU A 383 -12.20 -18.43 15.50
CA GLU A 383 -13.32 -19.32 15.23
C GLU A 383 -13.25 -19.86 13.81
N GLY A 384 -12.90 -19.00 12.88
CA GLY A 384 -12.73 -19.36 11.50
C GLY A 384 -11.55 -20.30 11.22
N LEU A 385 -10.39 -20.04 11.83
CA LEU A 385 -9.21 -20.91 11.73
C LEU A 385 -9.45 -22.31 12.31
N ARG A 386 -10.23 -22.42 13.41
CA ARG A 386 -10.54 -23.71 14.04
C ARG A 386 -11.47 -24.60 13.21
N ASN A 387 -12.37 -24.00 12.46
CA ASN A 387 -13.43 -24.73 11.77
C ASN A 387 -13.15 -24.93 10.28
N GLY A 388 -12.04 -24.47 9.75
CA GLY A 388 -11.83 -24.39 8.29
C GLY A 388 -12.84 -23.46 7.60
N GLU A 389 -13.58 -22.69 8.39
CA GLU A 389 -14.68 -21.80 7.99
C GLU A 389 -14.33 -20.31 8.23
N ALA A 390 -13.06 -20.02 8.61
CA ALA A 390 -12.59 -18.67 8.94
C ALA A 390 -13.02 -17.65 7.92
N TRP A 391 -13.02 -18.09 6.71
CA TRP A 391 -13.30 -17.27 5.57
C TRP A 391 -14.78 -17.22 5.21
N LYS A 392 -15.61 -18.23 5.54
CA LYS A 392 -17.03 -18.25 5.19
C LYS A 392 -17.85 -17.14 5.82
N LYS A 393 -17.50 -16.67 7.02
CA LYS A 393 -18.18 -15.55 7.67
C LYS A 393 -17.90 -14.21 6.96
N PHE A 394 -16.74 -14.10 6.33
CA PHE A 394 -16.30 -12.94 5.55
C PHE A 394 -16.70 -13.04 4.08
N TYR A 395 -17.07 -14.21 3.60
CA TYR A 395 -17.49 -14.51 2.22
C TYR A 395 -19.00 -14.56 2.02
N THR A 396 -19.81 -14.02 2.91
CA THR A 396 -21.26 -13.96 2.71
C THR A 396 -21.67 -13.07 1.55
N GLU A 397 -20.74 -12.22 1.08
CA GLU A 397 -20.93 -11.37 -0.08
C GLU A 397 -19.82 -11.66 -1.11
N GLU A 398 -20.12 -12.54 -2.07
CA GLU A 398 -19.27 -12.67 -3.25
C GLU A 398 -19.36 -11.38 -4.05
N PRO A 399 -18.22 -10.77 -4.49
CA PRO A 399 -18.29 -9.68 -5.43
C PRO A 399 -19.10 -10.11 -6.64
N ASN A 400 -20.05 -9.30 -7.07
CA ASN A 400 -20.90 -9.61 -8.23
C ASN A 400 -20.10 -9.37 -9.52
N ILE A 401 -19.06 -10.19 -9.71
CA ILE A 401 -18.16 -10.11 -10.85
C ILE A 401 -18.86 -10.85 -12.01
N ARG A 402 -19.27 -10.11 -13.01
CA ARG A 402 -19.77 -10.68 -14.27
C ARG A 402 -18.60 -11.24 -15.06
N ASP A 403 -18.76 -12.47 -15.59
CA ASP A 403 -17.81 -13.13 -16.49
C ASP A 403 -17.60 -12.36 -17.81
#